data_9544c3abe71a90fa53834d1c613b2cf5
#
_entry.id   9544c3abe71a90fa53834d1c613b2cf5
#
_cell.length_a   1.000
_cell.length_b   1.000
_cell.length_c   1.000
_cell.angle_alpha   90.00
_cell.angle_beta   90.00
_cell.angle_gamma   90.00
#
_symmetry.space_group_name_H-M   'P 1'
#
loop_
_entity.id
_entity.type
_entity.pdbx_description
1 polymer ?
#
loop_
_entity_poly.entity_id
_entity_poly.type
_entity_poly.pdbx_seq_one_letter_code
_entity_poly.pdbx_strand_id
1 'polypeptide(L)'
;MARWSEFEQANPDMAAAGRKLIYQFTVGLGYLATVRKDGGPRLHPFCPILMDGRLYGLIVESPKQRDLLRDGRYAIHTFPSPDRDDEFHLTGRAVRRPDEALATRVRAAFVATGGTSTSDELLFEFDIEHVLLATYKKRGEPDNWPPIYTKWHAPRG
;
A
#
# COMPACT_ATOMS: atom_id res chain seq x y z
N MET A 1 1.87 -15.43 2.41
CA MET A 1 1.79 -14.08 1.77
C MET A 1 0.87 -14.18 0.57
N ALA A 2 0.13 -13.14 0.27
CA ALA A 2 -0.89 -13.12 -0.77
C ALA A 2 -0.72 -11.93 -1.71
N ARG A 3 -1.23 -12.06 -2.93
CA ARG A 3 -1.40 -10.95 -3.88
C ARG A 3 -2.65 -10.15 -3.53
N TRP A 4 -2.78 -8.96 -4.09
CA TRP A 4 -4.00 -8.16 -3.92
C TRP A 4 -5.25 -8.92 -4.38
N SER A 5 -5.19 -9.61 -5.52
CA SER A 5 -6.32 -10.38 -6.07
C SER A 5 -6.77 -11.53 -5.14
N GLU A 6 -5.85 -12.18 -4.44
CA GLU A 6 -6.18 -13.23 -3.48
C GLU A 6 -6.85 -12.66 -2.22
N PHE A 7 -6.38 -11.50 -1.75
CA PHE A 7 -7.04 -10.73 -0.70
C PHE A 7 -8.44 -10.26 -1.13
N GLU A 8 -8.56 -9.71 -2.33
CA GLU A 8 -9.83 -9.22 -2.89
C GLU A 8 -10.86 -10.34 -3.05
N GLN A 9 -10.44 -11.53 -3.49
CA GLN A 9 -11.32 -12.72 -3.54
C GLN A 9 -11.76 -13.18 -2.15
N ALA A 10 -10.86 -13.14 -1.18
CA ALA A 10 -11.15 -13.57 0.19
C ALA A 10 -12.01 -12.56 0.97
N ASN A 11 -11.90 -11.28 0.67
CA ASN A 11 -12.61 -10.21 1.39
C ASN A 11 -12.89 -9.01 0.45
N PRO A 12 -13.87 -9.14 -0.46
CA PRO A 12 -14.14 -8.15 -1.50
C PRO A 12 -14.54 -6.78 -0.95
N ASP A 13 -15.34 -6.72 0.11
CA ASP A 13 -15.79 -5.45 0.70
C ASP A 13 -14.62 -4.66 1.31
N MET A 14 -13.74 -5.36 2.02
CA MET A 14 -12.55 -4.76 2.61
C MET A 14 -11.55 -4.29 1.54
N ALA A 15 -11.40 -5.05 0.47
CA ALA A 15 -10.55 -4.69 -0.66
C ALA A 15 -11.09 -3.47 -1.41
N ALA A 16 -12.41 -3.39 -1.61
CA ALA A 16 -13.08 -2.23 -2.22
C ALA A 16 -12.90 -0.96 -1.35
N ALA A 17 -13.10 -1.06 -0.04
CA ALA A 17 -12.86 0.03 0.90
C ALA A 17 -11.38 0.48 0.88
N GLY A 18 -10.45 -0.47 0.92
CA GLY A 18 -9.00 -0.20 0.84
C GLY A 18 -8.60 0.49 -0.45
N ARG A 19 -9.10 0.01 -1.60
CA ARG A 19 -8.88 0.65 -2.91
C ARG A 19 -9.37 2.10 -2.93
N LYS A 20 -10.57 2.34 -2.38
CA LYS A 20 -11.13 3.70 -2.27
C LYS A 20 -10.24 4.62 -1.44
N LEU A 21 -9.71 4.14 -0.30
CA LEU A 21 -8.82 4.90 0.56
C LEU A 21 -7.43 5.13 -0.08
N ILE A 22 -6.90 4.16 -0.81
CA ILE A 22 -5.64 4.32 -1.57
C ILE A 22 -5.77 5.44 -2.60
N TYR A 23 -6.88 5.47 -3.36
CA TYR A 23 -7.07 6.39 -4.50
C TYR A 23 -7.99 7.58 -4.20
N GLN A 24 -8.22 7.91 -2.94
CA GLN A 24 -9.13 9.02 -2.56
C GLN A 24 -8.70 10.38 -3.11
N PHE A 25 -7.43 10.54 -3.51
CA PHE A 25 -6.87 11.74 -4.11
C PHE A 25 -6.51 11.55 -5.60
N THR A 26 -7.14 10.61 -6.29
CA THR A 26 -6.92 10.21 -7.69
C THR A 26 -5.67 9.37 -7.87
N VAL A 27 -4.49 9.85 -7.49
CA VAL A 27 -3.25 9.05 -7.40
C VAL A 27 -3.23 8.26 -6.09
N GLY A 28 -2.67 7.06 -6.14
CA GLY A 28 -2.49 6.27 -4.91
C GLY A 28 -1.58 7.00 -3.93
N LEU A 29 -2.04 7.20 -2.69
CA LEU A 29 -1.26 7.87 -1.64
C LEU A 29 -1.33 7.11 -0.32
N GLY A 30 -0.20 7.08 0.37
CA GLY A 30 -0.06 6.52 1.70
C GLY A 30 1.31 6.79 2.29
N TYR A 31 1.52 6.25 3.47
CA TYR A 31 2.82 6.19 4.11
C TYR A 31 3.39 4.78 3.97
N LEU A 32 4.66 4.68 3.59
CA LEU A 32 5.43 3.44 3.57
C LEU A 32 6.42 3.44 4.73
N ALA A 33 6.28 2.48 5.63
CA ALA A 33 7.29 2.17 6.63
C ALA A 33 8.21 1.07 6.13
N THR A 34 9.52 1.23 6.35
CA THR A 34 10.58 0.26 6.04
C THR A 34 11.46 0.04 7.27
N VAL A 35 12.25 -1.02 7.27
CA VAL A 35 13.17 -1.36 8.35
C VAL A 35 14.57 -0.88 8.01
N ARG A 36 15.14 0.02 8.81
CA ARG A 36 16.51 0.53 8.68
C ARG A 36 17.54 -0.55 9.01
N LYS A 37 18.81 -0.33 8.65
CA LYS A 37 19.93 -1.25 8.95
C LYS A 37 20.09 -1.52 10.46
N ASP A 38 19.78 -0.53 11.29
CA ASP A 38 19.83 -0.63 12.76
C ASP A 38 18.57 -1.25 13.39
N GLY A 39 17.59 -1.70 12.55
CA GLY A 39 16.31 -2.27 12.99
C GLY A 39 15.24 -1.20 13.28
N GLY A 40 15.57 0.07 13.29
CA GLY A 40 14.61 1.14 13.50
C GLY A 40 13.64 1.33 12.32
N PRO A 41 12.45 1.88 12.57
CA PRO A 41 11.50 2.19 11.50
C PRO A 41 11.93 3.43 10.72
N ARG A 42 11.54 3.47 9.44
CA ARG A 42 11.62 4.64 8.57
C ARG A 42 10.25 4.84 7.92
N LEU A 43 9.74 6.06 7.92
CA LEU A 43 8.44 6.39 7.36
C LEU A 43 8.60 7.45 6.26
N HIS A 44 7.94 7.21 5.11
CA HIS A 44 7.93 8.13 3.97
C HIS A 44 6.56 8.18 3.30
N PRO A 45 6.19 9.32 2.69
CA PRO A 45 5.12 9.32 1.69
C PRO A 45 5.44 8.33 0.56
N PHE A 46 4.40 7.70 0.04
CA PHE A 46 4.52 6.64 -0.96
C PHE A 46 3.28 6.60 -1.86
N CYS A 47 3.47 6.22 -3.10
CA CYS A 47 2.39 6.03 -4.07
C CYS A 47 2.19 4.54 -4.36
N PRO A 48 1.28 3.85 -3.66
CA PRO A 48 0.92 2.47 -4.00
C PRO A 48 0.18 2.43 -5.34
N ILE A 49 0.48 1.42 -6.16
CA ILE A 49 -0.08 1.24 -7.51
C ILE A 49 -0.72 -0.13 -7.58
N LEU A 50 -2.04 -0.18 -7.79
CA LEU A 50 -2.78 -1.42 -8.00
C LEU A 50 -2.96 -1.66 -9.49
N MET A 51 -2.38 -2.74 -10.00
CA MET A 51 -2.49 -3.15 -11.40
C MET A 51 -2.50 -4.68 -11.50
N ASP A 52 -3.38 -5.23 -12.33
CA ASP A 52 -3.48 -6.67 -12.62
C ASP A 52 -3.55 -7.55 -11.35
N GLY A 53 -4.30 -7.10 -10.34
CA GLY A 53 -4.49 -7.84 -9.08
C GLY A 53 -3.24 -7.89 -8.19
N ARG A 54 -2.29 -6.98 -8.37
CA ARG A 54 -1.06 -6.85 -7.58
C ARG A 54 -0.87 -5.43 -7.07
N LEU A 55 -0.09 -5.30 -6.00
CA LEU A 55 0.30 -4.02 -5.43
C LEU A 55 1.76 -3.74 -5.77
N TYR A 56 2.02 -2.60 -6.38
CA TYR A 56 3.34 -2.18 -6.83
C TYR A 56 3.76 -0.85 -6.25
N GLY A 57 5.04 -0.55 -6.35
CA GLY A 57 5.63 0.75 -6.12
C GLY A 57 6.85 0.98 -6.98
N LEU A 58 6.96 2.21 -7.47
CA LEU A 58 8.13 2.72 -8.20
C LEU A 58 8.94 3.58 -7.22
N ILE A 59 10.19 3.20 -6.98
CA ILE A 59 10.99 3.81 -5.92
C ILE A 59 12.35 4.25 -6.48
N VAL A 60 12.58 5.55 -6.49
CA VAL A 60 13.87 6.15 -6.85
C VAL A 60 14.97 5.74 -5.85
N GLU A 61 16.23 5.88 -6.23
CA GLU A 61 17.34 5.68 -5.31
C GLU A 61 17.17 6.54 -4.05
N SER A 62 17.08 5.88 -2.90
CA SER A 62 16.75 6.51 -1.64
C SER A 62 17.06 5.58 -0.47
N PRO A 63 17.09 6.08 0.79
CA PRO A 63 17.20 5.23 1.96
C PRO A 63 16.13 4.13 2.03
N LYS A 64 14.87 4.44 1.67
CA LYS A 64 13.78 3.45 1.67
C LYS A 64 13.98 2.35 0.62
N GLN A 65 14.53 2.68 -0.56
CA GLN A 65 14.87 1.69 -1.58
C GLN A 65 15.95 0.72 -1.06
N ARG A 66 17.00 1.24 -0.44
CA ARG A 66 18.06 0.42 0.16
C ARG A 66 17.55 -0.44 1.31
N ASP A 67 16.60 0.08 2.09
CA ASP A 67 15.94 -0.69 3.16
C ASP A 67 15.18 -1.88 2.57
N LEU A 68 14.34 -1.69 1.56
CA LEU A 68 13.56 -2.74 0.91
C LEU A 68 14.43 -3.79 0.20
N LEU A 69 15.54 -3.38 -0.40
CA LEU A 69 16.50 -4.31 -1.01
C LEU A 69 17.18 -5.22 0.02
N ARG A 70 17.41 -4.72 1.23
CA ARG A 70 18.04 -5.45 2.34
C ARG A 70 17.06 -6.27 3.14
N ASP A 71 15.92 -5.66 3.49
CA ASP A 71 14.89 -6.24 4.34
C ASP A 71 13.53 -5.86 3.75
N GLY A 72 12.90 -6.79 3.05
CA GLY A 72 11.67 -6.52 2.32
C GLY A 72 10.43 -6.28 3.21
N ARG A 73 10.53 -6.35 4.54
CA ARG A 73 9.39 -6.07 5.44
C ARG A 73 8.93 -4.64 5.27
N TYR A 74 7.60 -4.47 5.22
CA TYR A 74 6.99 -3.17 5.06
C TYR A 74 5.69 -3.05 5.85
N ALA A 75 5.27 -1.80 6.08
CA ALA A 75 3.90 -1.44 6.38
C ALA A 75 3.47 -0.26 5.50
N ILE A 76 2.26 -0.30 4.97
CA ILE A 76 1.62 0.81 4.26
C ILE A 76 0.38 1.22 5.04
N HIS A 77 0.20 2.53 5.22
CA HIS A 77 -0.99 3.12 5.81
C HIS A 77 -1.52 4.22 4.89
N THR A 78 -2.80 4.22 4.56
CA THR A 78 -3.41 5.28 3.75
C THR A 78 -3.47 6.59 4.52
N PHE A 79 -3.58 7.71 3.81
CA PHE A 79 -3.88 8.99 4.45
C PHE A 79 -5.31 8.97 5.00
N PRO A 80 -5.59 9.68 6.10
CA PRO A 80 -6.95 9.84 6.60
C PRO A 80 -7.86 10.45 5.53
N SER A 81 -9.10 10.00 5.44
CA SER A 81 -10.06 10.64 4.56
C SER A 81 -10.54 11.99 5.13
N PRO A 82 -10.91 12.97 4.27
CA PRO A 82 -11.26 14.31 4.73
C PRO A 82 -12.46 14.38 5.68
N ASP A 83 -13.45 13.52 5.48
CA ASP A 83 -14.74 13.52 6.19
C ASP A 83 -14.87 12.42 7.25
N ARG A 84 -14.00 11.40 7.20
CA ARG A 84 -13.92 10.29 8.13
C ARG A 84 -12.47 10.05 8.50
N ASP A 85 -12.23 9.35 9.58
CA ASP A 85 -10.89 8.94 9.98
C ASP A 85 -10.62 7.47 9.62
N ASP A 86 -11.31 6.96 8.59
CA ASP A 86 -11.14 5.58 8.12
C ASP A 86 -9.69 5.28 7.78
N GLU A 87 -9.20 4.14 8.24
CA GLU A 87 -7.81 3.71 8.11
C GLU A 87 -7.73 2.40 7.34
N PHE A 88 -6.82 2.33 6.39
CA PHE A 88 -6.48 1.08 5.72
C PHE A 88 -4.99 0.83 5.83
N HIS A 89 -4.63 -0.30 6.41
CA HIS A 89 -3.27 -0.65 6.73
C HIS A 89 -2.93 -2.02 6.17
N LEU A 90 -1.76 -2.12 5.55
CA LEU A 90 -1.19 -3.34 4.95
C LEU A 90 0.18 -3.62 5.55
N THR A 91 0.48 -4.88 5.82
CA THR A 91 1.86 -5.33 6.09
C THR A 91 2.21 -6.56 5.27
N GLY A 92 3.50 -6.77 5.03
CA GLY A 92 4.00 -7.91 4.29
C GLY A 92 5.44 -7.77 3.85
N ARG A 93 5.73 -8.28 2.66
CA ARG A 93 7.07 -8.21 2.07
C ARG A 93 7.05 -7.60 0.67
N ALA A 94 7.98 -6.69 0.43
CA ALA A 94 8.27 -6.13 -0.89
C ALA A 94 9.42 -6.91 -1.54
N VAL A 95 9.25 -7.21 -2.82
CA VAL A 95 10.25 -7.90 -3.64
C VAL A 95 10.54 -7.07 -4.87
N ARG A 96 11.83 -6.82 -5.15
CA ARG A 96 12.25 -6.18 -6.39
C ARG A 96 11.85 -7.04 -7.60
N ARG A 97 11.30 -6.40 -8.63
CA ARG A 97 10.97 -7.00 -9.92
C ARG A 97 11.87 -6.43 -11.01
N PRO A 98 12.97 -7.13 -11.38
CA PRO A 98 13.86 -6.69 -12.47
C PRO A 98 13.27 -7.06 -13.84
N ASP A 99 12.07 -6.55 -14.14
CA ASP A 99 11.33 -6.77 -15.38
C ASP A 99 10.95 -5.41 -15.97
N GLU A 100 11.68 -4.99 -16.99
CA GLU A 100 11.51 -3.66 -17.58
C GLU A 100 10.19 -3.52 -18.36
N ALA A 101 9.68 -4.61 -18.95
CA ALA A 101 8.38 -4.58 -19.63
C ALA A 101 7.25 -4.38 -18.62
N LEU A 102 7.31 -5.08 -17.48
CA LEU A 102 6.39 -4.88 -16.37
C LEU A 102 6.53 -3.47 -15.78
N ALA A 103 7.75 -2.98 -15.56
CA ALA A 103 8.00 -1.65 -15.03
C ALA A 103 7.39 -0.56 -15.93
N THR A 104 7.53 -0.69 -17.24
CA THR A 104 6.92 0.22 -18.23
C THR A 104 5.39 0.24 -18.11
N ARG A 105 4.75 -0.92 -17.96
CA ARG A 105 3.29 -1.00 -17.77
C ARG A 105 2.85 -0.37 -16.45
N VAL A 106 3.57 -0.61 -15.37
CA VAL A 106 3.28 -0.03 -14.05
C VAL A 106 3.45 1.49 -14.07
N ARG A 107 4.50 2.02 -14.74
CA ARG A 107 4.68 3.47 -14.95
C ARG A 107 3.50 4.07 -15.71
N ALA A 108 3.07 3.43 -16.78
CA ALA A 108 1.91 3.89 -17.56
C ALA A 108 0.62 3.93 -16.70
N ALA A 109 0.38 2.91 -15.89
CA ALA A 109 -0.75 2.86 -14.97
C ALA A 109 -0.66 3.98 -13.91
N PHE A 110 0.52 4.25 -13.38
CA PHE A 110 0.76 5.33 -12.40
C PHE A 110 0.50 6.71 -13.01
N VAL A 111 1.05 6.96 -14.20
CA VAL A 111 0.86 8.24 -14.92
C VAL A 111 -0.62 8.46 -15.27
N ALA A 112 -1.36 7.40 -15.61
CA ALA A 112 -2.79 7.49 -15.90
C ALA A 112 -3.64 7.95 -14.70
N THR A 113 -3.14 7.79 -13.48
CA THR A 113 -3.79 8.32 -12.25
C THR A 113 -3.32 9.72 -11.86
N GLY A 114 -2.45 10.35 -12.66
CA GLY A 114 -1.90 11.69 -12.38
C GLY A 114 -0.54 11.67 -11.68
N GLY A 115 0.09 10.49 -11.54
CA GLY A 115 1.44 10.36 -11.00
C GLY A 115 2.52 10.84 -11.96
N THR A 116 3.69 11.17 -11.41
CA THR A 116 4.91 11.49 -12.18
C THR A 116 5.94 10.40 -11.91
N SER A 117 6.48 9.83 -12.98
CA SER A 117 7.46 8.74 -12.92
C SER A 117 8.70 9.09 -13.73
N THR A 118 9.86 8.59 -13.29
CA THR A 118 11.15 8.70 -13.95
C THR A 118 11.65 7.32 -14.38
N SER A 119 12.67 7.26 -15.24
CA SER A 119 13.18 5.97 -15.76
C SER A 119 14.15 5.24 -14.80
N ASP A 120 14.60 5.92 -13.75
CA ASP A 120 15.59 5.42 -12.77
C ASP A 120 14.96 4.74 -11.54
N GLU A 121 13.63 4.64 -11.51
CA GLU A 121 12.90 3.99 -10.44
C GLU A 121 13.03 2.46 -10.52
N LEU A 122 13.28 1.81 -9.38
CA LEU A 122 13.15 0.36 -9.26
C LEU A 122 11.69 -0.02 -8.98
N LEU A 123 11.25 -1.07 -9.67
CA LEU A 123 9.94 -1.66 -9.45
C LEU A 123 9.99 -2.65 -8.28
N PHE A 124 9.07 -2.47 -7.32
CA PHE A 124 8.80 -3.42 -6.24
C PHE A 124 7.36 -3.92 -6.33
N GLU A 125 7.19 -5.21 -6.08
CA GLU A 125 5.88 -5.83 -5.82
C GLU A 125 5.74 -6.04 -4.32
N PHE A 126 4.55 -5.76 -3.78
CA PHE A 126 4.25 -5.83 -2.35
C PHE A 126 3.28 -6.98 -2.08
N ASP A 127 3.80 -8.10 -1.59
CA ASP A 127 2.99 -9.23 -1.12
C ASP A 127 2.42 -8.93 0.26
N ILE A 128 1.16 -9.30 0.49
CA ILE A 128 0.38 -8.94 1.67
C ILE A 128 0.37 -10.10 2.67
N GLU A 129 0.66 -9.82 3.93
CA GLU A 129 0.53 -10.74 5.06
C GLU A 129 -0.71 -10.43 5.89
N HIS A 130 -0.90 -9.15 6.24
CA HIS A 130 -2.01 -8.69 7.06
C HIS A 130 -2.64 -7.44 6.47
N VAL A 131 -3.95 -7.33 6.68
CA VAL A 131 -4.73 -6.14 6.35
C VAL A 131 -5.57 -5.76 7.57
N LEU A 132 -5.67 -4.47 7.84
CA LEU A 132 -6.57 -3.88 8.82
C LEU A 132 -7.35 -2.75 8.17
N LEU A 133 -8.66 -2.76 8.35
CA LEU A 133 -9.55 -1.66 8.04
C LEU A 133 -10.19 -1.18 9.34
N ALA A 134 -10.05 0.11 9.66
CA ALA A 134 -10.80 0.77 10.71
C ALA A 134 -11.83 1.69 10.08
N THR A 135 -13.10 1.51 10.45
CA THR A 135 -14.22 2.31 9.92
C THR A 135 -14.80 3.16 11.03
N TYR A 136 -14.82 4.47 10.81
CA TYR A 136 -15.36 5.47 11.72
C TYR A 136 -16.72 5.98 11.25
N LYS A 137 -17.50 6.57 12.16
CA LYS A 137 -18.61 7.43 11.79
C LYS A 137 -18.08 8.72 11.18
N LYS A 138 -18.98 9.53 10.60
CA LYS A 138 -18.61 10.84 10.08
C LYS A 138 -18.01 11.70 11.19
N ARG A 139 -16.98 12.46 10.86
CA ARG A 139 -16.31 13.37 11.80
C ARG A 139 -17.32 14.35 12.42
N GLY A 140 -17.26 14.49 13.75
CA GLY A 140 -18.19 15.35 14.52
C GLY A 140 -19.49 14.65 14.97
N GLU A 141 -19.77 13.41 14.53
CA GLU A 141 -20.87 12.64 15.06
C GLU A 141 -20.56 12.11 16.49
N PRO A 142 -21.56 12.03 17.38
CA PRO A 142 -21.36 11.39 18.69
C PRO A 142 -21.00 9.91 18.52
N ASP A 143 -20.29 9.38 19.49
CA ASP A 143 -19.84 7.98 19.53
C ASP A 143 -19.00 7.54 18.32
N ASN A 144 -18.14 8.46 17.81
CA ASN A 144 -17.20 8.15 16.73
C ASN A 144 -16.06 7.21 17.19
N TRP A 145 -15.91 6.99 18.48
CA TRP A 145 -14.90 6.12 19.07
C TRP A 145 -15.53 5.05 19.97
N PRO A 146 -15.04 3.78 19.94
CA PRO A 146 -13.99 3.25 19.07
C PRO A 146 -14.50 2.97 17.65
N PRO A 147 -13.59 2.89 16.65
CA PRO A 147 -13.97 2.47 15.30
C PRO A 147 -14.28 0.98 15.24
N ILE A 148 -14.90 0.55 14.15
CA ILE A 148 -15.08 -0.86 13.83
C ILE A 148 -13.80 -1.35 13.14
N TYR A 149 -13.12 -2.32 13.75
CA TYR A 149 -11.92 -2.94 13.19
C TYR A 149 -12.26 -4.24 12.46
N THR A 150 -11.87 -4.32 11.19
CA THR A 150 -11.89 -5.55 10.40
C THR A 150 -10.46 -5.95 10.08
N LYS A 151 -10.13 -7.23 10.20
CA LYS A 151 -8.78 -7.76 9.98
C LYS A 151 -8.82 -8.95 9.03
N TRP A 152 -7.80 -9.05 8.20
CA TRP A 152 -7.55 -10.21 7.36
C TRP A 152 -6.07 -10.62 7.43
N HIS A 153 -5.83 -11.92 7.36
CA HIS A 153 -4.50 -12.51 7.33
C HIS A 153 -4.38 -13.44 6.13
N ALA A 154 -3.29 -13.34 5.40
CA ALA A 154 -3.00 -14.30 4.35
C ALA A 154 -2.92 -15.72 4.92
N PRO A 155 -3.43 -16.74 4.22
CA PRO A 155 -3.27 -18.11 4.63
C PRO A 155 -1.79 -18.45 4.88
N ARG A 156 -1.52 -19.20 5.95
CA ARG A 156 -0.21 -19.80 6.15
C ARG A 156 -0.07 -20.94 5.16
N GLY A 157 0.88 -20.85 4.24
CA GLY A 157 1.28 -21.95 3.36
C GLY A 157 2.02 -23.02 4.14
#